data_7d8b01f5e11adadd11d730d38e007936
#
_entry.id   7d8b01f5e11adadd11d730d38e007936
#
_cell.length_a   1.000
_cell.length_b   1.000
_cell.length_c   1.000
_cell.angle_alpha   90.00
_cell.angle_beta   90.00
_cell.angle_gamma   90.00
#
_symmetry.space_group_name_H-M   'P 1'
#
loop_
_entity.id
_entity.type
_entity.pdbx_description
1 polymer ?
#
loop_
_entity_poly.entity_id
_entity_poly.type
_entity_poly.pdbx_seq_one_letter_code
_entity_poly.pdbx_strand_id
1 'polypeptide(L)'
;MRLGLIKEDAVLDQNEAFILCDSNGAEQIRLISIIDNGGSALAYKAIRNKNGSSSVCIVKEYYPAQKEDIYKRNKVGEPIFISKNKEKELKIQQENIERELSANQAVYFSVNYDESNSPYVYHSELFTHFGDSSYIVMDTNEGNTLYTVMRKTLTPEKCLRYIYQLLVIVNHLNNKGYLHGDIKPQNIWIRGENENQSMLLLDFGTAMHLSDFQVDVSKLSVDEIFEAADRMKENESLGSMTENFGSLGILSIRNHKKMYRTTDQSYERALALIEAVNNLSVADDLYSVVKVAGELFEKAIMSQEQRDSIEEVLQDMKEKNQTTGYHSVAELREDIEVIECILNNGAHPAVLEKNFLKSRLLTLPDDFTEELLCDVE
;
A
#
# COMPACT_ATOMS: atom_id res chain seq x y z
N MET A 1 17.21 18.33 -16.65
CA MET A 1 17.57 17.61 -15.41
C MET A 1 17.35 16.11 -15.60
N ARG A 2 18.23 15.24 -15.10
CA ARG A 2 17.99 13.78 -15.14
C ARG A 2 17.18 13.41 -13.90
N LEU A 3 15.86 13.49 -13.97
CA LEU A 3 14.95 13.17 -12.85
C LEU A 3 15.22 11.78 -12.23
N GLY A 4 15.56 10.78 -13.04
CA GLY A 4 15.87 9.43 -12.56
C GLY A 4 17.15 9.26 -11.73
N LEU A 5 17.94 10.34 -11.47
CA LEU A 5 19.15 10.31 -10.65
C LEU A 5 19.04 11.13 -9.36
N ILE A 6 17.86 11.67 -9.06
CA ILE A 6 17.64 12.49 -7.87
C ILE A 6 17.40 11.55 -6.68
N LYS A 7 18.07 11.85 -5.57
CA LYS A 7 17.88 11.15 -4.29
C LYS A 7 16.49 11.47 -3.73
N GLU A 8 15.92 10.51 -2.98
CA GLU A 8 14.73 10.75 -2.15
C GLU A 8 14.89 12.08 -1.37
N ASP A 9 13.78 12.80 -1.20
CA ASP A 9 13.72 14.10 -0.52
C ASP A 9 14.49 15.25 -1.20
N ALA A 10 15.03 15.07 -2.40
CA ALA A 10 15.64 16.18 -3.13
C ALA A 10 14.57 17.16 -3.61
N VAL A 11 14.67 18.42 -3.17
CA VAL A 11 13.82 19.51 -3.68
C VAL A 11 14.28 19.88 -5.08
N LEU A 12 13.37 19.89 -6.05
CA LEU A 12 13.65 20.32 -7.41
C LEU A 12 13.80 21.85 -7.43
N ASP A 13 14.87 22.34 -8.06
CA ASP A 13 15.02 23.78 -8.27
C ASP A 13 13.78 24.34 -8.98
N GLN A 14 13.28 25.50 -8.53
CA GLN A 14 12.09 26.13 -9.12
C GLN A 14 12.27 26.44 -10.62
N ASN A 15 13.51 26.65 -11.06
CA ASN A 15 13.84 26.87 -12.48
C ASN A 15 13.95 25.57 -13.28
N GLU A 16 14.04 24.42 -12.61
CA GLU A 16 14.15 23.09 -13.21
C GLU A 16 12.90 22.23 -12.94
N ALA A 17 11.91 22.78 -12.24
CA ALA A 17 10.68 22.07 -11.92
C ALA A 17 9.98 21.63 -13.21
N PHE A 18 9.73 20.33 -13.29
CA PHE A 18 9.03 19.76 -14.44
C PHE A 18 7.54 20.05 -14.32
N ILE A 19 6.95 20.63 -15.36
CA ILE A 19 5.51 20.93 -15.42
C ILE A 19 4.86 19.97 -16.40
N LEU A 20 3.93 19.17 -15.90
CA LEU A 20 3.02 18.35 -16.70
C LEU A 20 1.78 19.16 -17.04
N CYS A 21 1.29 19.02 -18.28
CA CYS A 21 0.04 19.63 -18.71
C CYS A 21 -0.92 18.53 -19.17
N ASP A 22 -2.20 18.74 -18.93
CA ASP A 22 -3.24 17.92 -19.56
C ASP A 22 -3.28 18.17 -21.08
N SER A 23 -4.03 17.35 -21.80
CA SER A 23 -4.13 17.43 -23.27
C SER A 23 -4.67 18.76 -23.79
N ASN A 24 -5.37 19.51 -22.95
CA ASN A 24 -5.99 20.79 -23.30
C ASN A 24 -5.22 22.00 -22.73
N GLY A 25 -4.19 21.78 -21.93
CA GLY A 25 -3.43 22.82 -21.25
C GLY A 25 -4.19 23.57 -20.14
N ALA A 26 -5.39 23.10 -19.79
CA ALA A 26 -6.25 23.72 -18.77
C ALA A 26 -5.82 23.37 -17.35
N GLU A 27 -5.13 22.27 -17.19
CA GLU A 27 -4.64 21.78 -15.92
C GLU A 27 -3.12 21.58 -15.99
N GLN A 28 -2.44 22.02 -14.93
CA GLN A 28 -1.00 21.95 -14.84
C GLN A 28 -0.57 21.37 -13.50
N ILE A 29 0.44 20.49 -13.53
CA ILE A 29 1.04 19.91 -12.34
C ILE A 29 2.53 20.20 -12.33
N ARG A 30 2.99 20.87 -11.28
CA ARG A 30 4.41 21.15 -11.04
C ARG A 30 4.97 20.13 -10.04
N LEU A 31 5.90 19.30 -10.50
CA LEU A 31 6.64 18.39 -9.65
C LEU A 31 7.60 19.20 -8.74
N ILE A 32 7.63 18.91 -7.44
CA ILE A 32 8.41 19.67 -6.45
C ILE A 32 9.57 18.85 -5.91
N SER A 33 9.30 17.64 -5.44
CA SER A 33 10.33 16.76 -4.86
C SER A 33 9.97 15.30 -5.11
N ILE A 34 10.98 14.44 -5.13
CA ILE A 34 10.77 12.98 -5.13
C ILE A 34 10.46 12.56 -3.69
N ILE A 35 9.39 11.79 -3.52
CA ILE A 35 8.98 11.19 -2.24
C ILE A 35 9.56 9.78 -2.14
N ASP A 36 9.50 9.03 -3.25
CA ASP A 36 9.93 7.63 -3.30
C ASP A 36 10.48 7.29 -4.70
N ASN A 37 11.42 6.36 -4.71
CA ASN A 37 12.05 5.81 -5.91
C ASN A 37 11.90 4.30 -5.91
N GLY A 38 10.70 3.84 -6.23
CA GLY A 38 10.36 2.43 -6.28
C GLY A 38 10.93 1.69 -7.50
N GLY A 39 10.82 0.35 -7.47
CA GLY A 39 11.32 -0.50 -8.57
C GLY A 39 10.63 -0.30 -9.92
N SER A 40 9.39 0.19 -9.94
CA SER A 40 8.57 0.37 -11.15
C SER A 40 8.18 1.82 -11.43
N ALA A 41 8.29 2.72 -10.45
CA ALA A 41 7.80 4.09 -10.57
C ALA A 41 8.56 5.06 -9.67
N LEU A 42 8.48 6.35 -10.00
CA LEU A 42 8.89 7.47 -9.16
C LEU A 42 7.65 8.16 -8.61
N ALA A 43 7.63 8.43 -7.31
CA ALA A 43 6.57 9.22 -6.67
C ALA A 43 7.08 10.63 -6.35
N TYR A 44 6.26 11.63 -6.68
CA TYR A 44 6.59 13.04 -6.50
C TYR A 44 5.54 13.73 -5.61
N LYS A 45 5.99 14.61 -4.74
CA LYS A 45 5.16 15.69 -4.21
C LYS A 45 5.03 16.76 -5.31
N ALA A 46 3.81 17.21 -5.56
CA ALA A 46 3.54 18.15 -6.64
C ALA A 46 2.45 19.17 -6.24
N ILE A 47 2.35 20.23 -7.02
CA ILE A 47 1.25 21.21 -6.96
C ILE A 47 0.44 21.10 -8.24
N ARG A 48 -0.85 20.82 -8.09
CA ARG A 48 -1.84 20.79 -9.14
C ARG A 48 -2.55 22.13 -9.22
N ASN A 49 -2.58 22.75 -10.41
CA ASN A 49 -3.31 23.95 -10.71
C ASN A 49 -4.46 23.60 -11.65
N LYS A 50 -5.69 23.78 -11.17
CA LYS A 50 -6.92 23.48 -11.90
C LYS A 50 -7.92 24.60 -11.68
N ASN A 51 -8.42 25.21 -12.78
CA ASN A 51 -9.43 26.27 -12.72
C ASN A 51 -9.05 27.45 -11.79
N GLY A 52 -7.75 27.81 -11.74
CA GLY A 52 -7.26 28.91 -10.90
C GLY A 52 -7.07 28.54 -9.41
N SER A 53 -7.37 27.33 -9.01
CA SER A 53 -7.08 26.80 -7.67
C SER A 53 -5.82 25.98 -7.68
N SER A 54 -5.04 26.05 -6.59
CA SER A 54 -3.84 25.25 -6.39
C SER A 54 -4.03 24.28 -5.22
N SER A 55 -3.70 23.02 -5.42
CA SER A 55 -3.71 21.97 -4.40
C SER A 55 -2.43 21.16 -4.40
N VAL A 56 -2.11 20.56 -3.25
CA VAL A 56 -1.01 19.58 -3.17
C VAL A 56 -1.54 18.24 -3.67
N CYS A 57 -0.70 17.55 -4.45
CA CYS A 57 -0.99 16.19 -4.93
C CYS A 57 0.27 15.33 -4.91
N ILE A 58 0.08 14.02 -5.00
CA ILE A 58 1.14 13.05 -5.28
C ILE A 58 1.02 12.68 -6.76
N VAL A 59 2.16 12.60 -7.42
CA VAL A 59 2.24 12.15 -8.81
C VAL A 59 3.13 10.92 -8.88
N LYS A 60 2.59 9.83 -9.41
CA LYS A 60 3.33 8.61 -9.71
C LYS A 60 3.67 8.61 -11.20
N GLU A 61 4.96 8.57 -11.50
CA GLU A 61 5.49 8.40 -12.85
C GLU A 61 5.93 6.95 -13.03
N TYR A 62 5.40 6.26 -14.01
CA TYR A 62 5.87 4.93 -14.38
C TYR A 62 7.23 5.01 -15.06
N TYR A 63 8.26 5.03 -14.23
CA TYR A 63 9.65 5.10 -14.67
C TYR A 63 10.52 4.22 -13.75
N PRO A 64 10.84 2.97 -14.16
CA PRO A 64 11.69 2.09 -13.38
C PRO A 64 13.14 2.58 -13.44
N ALA A 65 13.50 3.49 -12.55
CA ALA A 65 14.81 4.14 -12.52
C ALA A 65 15.98 3.16 -12.38
N GLN A 66 15.73 1.96 -11.84
CA GLN A 66 16.72 0.90 -11.68
C GLN A 66 17.01 0.12 -12.99
N LYS A 67 16.21 0.35 -14.04
CA LYS A 67 16.34 -0.32 -15.35
C LYS A 67 16.91 0.64 -16.39
N GLU A 68 18.07 1.24 -16.14
CA GLU A 68 18.73 2.18 -17.05
C GLU A 68 19.02 1.60 -18.44
N ASP A 69 19.11 0.29 -18.57
CA ASP A 69 19.29 -0.41 -19.86
C ASP A 69 18.00 -0.41 -20.70
N ILE A 70 16.85 -0.16 -20.10
CA ILE A 70 15.54 -0.21 -20.75
C ILE A 70 14.94 1.18 -20.90
N TYR A 71 15.14 2.04 -19.90
CA TYR A 71 14.62 3.40 -19.85
C TYR A 71 15.73 4.43 -19.87
N LYS A 72 15.54 5.51 -20.61
CA LYS A 72 16.37 6.73 -20.54
C LYS A 72 15.50 7.97 -20.64
N ARG A 73 16.02 9.08 -20.17
CA ARG A 73 15.44 10.39 -20.47
C ARG A 73 16.20 11.03 -21.63
N ASN A 74 15.45 11.61 -22.55
CA ASN A 74 16.01 12.39 -23.63
C ASN A 74 16.49 13.79 -23.11
N LYS A 75 16.96 14.66 -24.01
CA LYS A 75 17.51 15.97 -23.63
C LYS A 75 16.50 16.92 -22.98
N VAL A 76 15.20 16.70 -23.22
CA VAL A 76 14.11 17.50 -22.65
C VAL A 76 13.47 16.85 -21.41
N GLY A 77 14.05 15.75 -20.91
CA GLY A 77 13.56 15.04 -19.72
C GLY A 77 12.47 14.01 -20.00
N GLU A 78 12.08 13.83 -21.26
CA GLU A 78 11.04 12.89 -21.67
C GLU A 78 11.54 11.44 -21.50
N PRO A 79 10.78 10.58 -20.79
CA PRO A 79 11.10 9.17 -20.65
C PRO A 79 10.97 8.45 -21.99
N ILE A 80 11.96 7.68 -22.35
CA ILE A 80 11.95 6.87 -23.58
C ILE A 80 12.38 5.45 -23.29
N PHE A 81 11.67 4.48 -23.86
CA PHE A 81 12.10 3.10 -23.91
C PHE A 81 13.15 2.89 -24.99
N ILE A 82 14.25 2.25 -24.60
CA ILE A 82 15.34 1.90 -25.53
C ILE A 82 15.45 0.40 -25.81
N SER A 83 14.56 -0.40 -25.19
CA SER A 83 14.51 -1.86 -25.41
C SER A 83 14.14 -2.20 -26.82
N LYS A 84 14.72 -3.31 -27.36
CA LYS A 84 14.33 -3.89 -28.66
C LYS A 84 12.88 -4.39 -28.69
N ASN A 85 12.27 -4.63 -27.51
CA ASN A 85 10.90 -5.08 -27.34
C ASN A 85 9.99 -3.95 -26.82
N LYS A 86 10.23 -2.71 -27.25
CA LYS A 86 9.52 -1.52 -26.79
C LYS A 86 8.00 -1.68 -26.74
N GLU A 87 7.39 -2.18 -27.81
CA GLU A 87 5.92 -2.33 -27.88
C GLU A 87 5.38 -3.30 -26.84
N LYS A 88 6.08 -4.40 -26.59
CA LYS A 88 5.69 -5.36 -25.56
C LYS A 88 5.81 -4.76 -24.16
N GLU A 89 6.90 -4.06 -23.88
CA GLU A 89 7.12 -3.42 -22.59
C GLU A 89 6.12 -2.29 -22.31
N LEU A 90 5.79 -1.49 -23.31
CA LEU A 90 4.76 -0.45 -23.21
C LEU A 90 3.37 -1.05 -22.95
N LYS A 91 3.03 -2.16 -23.60
CA LYS A 91 1.77 -2.86 -23.37
C LYS A 91 1.67 -3.38 -21.93
N ILE A 92 2.72 -4.03 -21.42
CA ILE A 92 2.79 -4.50 -20.03
C ILE A 92 2.63 -3.34 -19.07
N GLN A 93 3.32 -2.23 -19.32
CA GLN A 93 3.21 -1.03 -18.49
C GLN A 93 1.78 -0.48 -18.48
N GLN A 94 1.14 -0.39 -19.63
CA GLN A 94 -0.24 0.08 -19.73
C GLN A 94 -1.21 -0.82 -18.97
N GLU A 95 -1.08 -2.13 -19.12
CA GLU A 95 -1.89 -3.11 -18.40
C GLU A 95 -1.71 -2.99 -16.87
N ASN A 96 -0.49 -2.74 -16.39
CA ASN A 96 -0.19 -2.52 -14.98
C ASN A 96 -0.84 -1.24 -14.45
N ILE A 97 -0.77 -0.16 -15.22
CA ILE A 97 -1.39 1.12 -14.87
C ILE A 97 -2.92 0.99 -14.79
N GLU A 98 -3.53 0.39 -15.80
CA GLU A 98 -4.98 0.18 -15.86
C GLU A 98 -5.46 -0.67 -14.68
N ARG A 99 -4.70 -1.70 -14.31
CA ARG A 99 -4.98 -2.55 -13.15
C ARG A 99 -4.89 -1.76 -11.84
N GLU A 100 -3.81 -1.00 -11.64
CA GLU A 100 -3.64 -0.19 -10.43
C GLU A 100 -4.75 0.86 -10.28
N LEU A 101 -5.08 1.56 -11.37
CA LEU A 101 -6.17 2.53 -11.37
C LEU A 101 -7.52 1.86 -11.08
N SER A 102 -7.79 0.72 -11.72
CA SER A 102 -9.04 -0.03 -11.52
C SER A 102 -9.15 -0.52 -10.08
N ALA A 103 -8.09 -1.06 -9.50
CA ALA A 103 -8.06 -1.50 -8.12
C ALA A 103 -8.26 -0.32 -7.15
N ASN A 104 -7.54 0.80 -7.36
CA ASN A 104 -7.71 1.99 -6.54
C ASN A 104 -9.13 2.54 -6.61
N GLN A 105 -9.71 2.66 -7.81
CA GLN A 105 -11.07 3.16 -8.00
C GLN A 105 -12.10 2.22 -7.37
N ALA A 106 -11.95 0.91 -7.55
CA ALA A 106 -12.85 -0.07 -6.97
C ALA A 106 -12.85 0.01 -5.44
N VAL A 107 -11.67 0.09 -4.84
CA VAL A 107 -11.52 0.30 -3.39
C VAL A 107 -12.09 1.65 -2.98
N TYR A 108 -11.72 2.74 -3.67
CA TYR A 108 -12.20 4.08 -3.36
C TYR A 108 -13.72 4.15 -3.32
N PHE A 109 -14.40 3.69 -4.38
CA PHE A 109 -15.87 3.74 -4.46
C PHE A 109 -16.57 2.72 -3.55
N SER A 110 -15.92 1.60 -3.21
CA SER A 110 -16.48 0.60 -2.30
C SER A 110 -16.43 1.03 -0.84
N VAL A 111 -15.41 1.83 -0.50
CA VAL A 111 -15.04 2.21 0.87
C VAL A 111 -15.59 3.57 1.24
N ASN A 112 -15.87 4.45 0.26
CA ASN A 112 -16.23 5.84 0.52
C ASN A 112 -17.60 6.15 -0.07
N TYR A 113 -18.56 6.45 0.79
CA TYR A 113 -19.88 6.92 0.41
C TYR A 113 -19.90 8.40 0.00
N ASP A 114 -18.87 9.17 0.36
CA ASP A 114 -18.73 10.59 0.06
C ASP A 114 -17.39 10.87 -0.59
N GLU A 115 -17.41 11.24 -1.87
CA GLU A 115 -16.21 11.54 -2.67
C GLU A 115 -15.32 12.62 -2.05
N SER A 116 -15.87 13.50 -1.19
CA SER A 116 -15.14 14.59 -0.56
C SER A 116 -14.34 14.19 0.68
N ASN A 117 -14.65 13.07 1.30
CA ASN A 117 -14.16 12.68 2.62
C ASN A 117 -13.59 11.27 2.74
N SER A 118 -12.92 10.74 1.69
CA SER A 118 -12.28 9.44 1.81
C SER A 118 -11.23 9.43 2.93
N PRO A 119 -11.48 8.79 4.08
CA PRO A 119 -10.51 8.76 5.17
C PRO A 119 -9.39 7.74 4.98
N TYR A 120 -9.46 6.81 3.99
CA TYR A 120 -8.61 5.64 3.91
C TYR A 120 -7.81 5.50 2.63
N VAL A 121 -8.35 5.98 1.52
CA VAL A 121 -7.78 5.78 0.19
C VAL A 121 -7.87 7.08 -0.59
N TYR A 122 -6.84 7.41 -1.35
CA TYR A 122 -6.90 8.50 -2.31
C TYR A 122 -7.53 8.03 -3.62
N HIS A 123 -8.32 8.91 -4.22
CA HIS A 123 -8.72 8.74 -5.61
C HIS A 123 -7.49 8.96 -6.51
N SER A 124 -7.22 8.00 -7.37
CA SER A 124 -6.17 8.07 -8.37
C SER A 124 -6.77 8.22 -9.76
N GLU A 125 -6.21 9.09 -10.56
CA GLU A 125 -6.61 9.26 -11.96
C GLU A 125 -5.39 9.31 -12.88
N LEU A 126 -5.54 8.82 -14.11
CA LEU A 126 -4.55 9.02 -15.15
C LEU A 126 -4.58 10.49 -15.57
N PHE A 127 -3.47 11.19 -15.39
CA PHE A 127 -3.37 12.60 -15.72
C PHE A 127 -2.93 12.80 -17.17
N THR A 128 -1.82 12.21 -17.56
CA THR A 128 -1.25 12.38 -18.90
C THR A 128 -0.24 11.29 -19.22
N HIS A 129 0.07 11.20 -20.50
CA HIS A 129 1.24 10.50 -21.00
C HIS A 129 2.28 11.53 -21.44
N PHE A 130 3.55 11.30 -21.10
CA PHE A 130 4.65 12.12 -21.59
C PHE A 130 5.82 11.20 -21.97
N GLY A 131 6.19 11.26 -23.23
CA GLY A 131 7.09 10.26 -23.81
C GLY A 131 6.50 8.86 -23.73
N ASP A 132 7.30 7.94 -23.28
CA ASP A 132 6.91 6.54 -23.09
C ASP A 132 6.47 6.25 -21.64
N SER A 133 6.11 7.25 -20.86
CA SER A 133 5.64 7.10 -19.48
C SER A 133 4.23 7.65 -19.28
N SER A 134 3.58 7.13 -18.24
CA SER A 134 2.27 7.57 -17.78
C SER A 134 2.38 8.15 -16.38
N TYR A 135 1.57 9.17 -16.12
CA TYR A 135 1.52 9.90 -14.87
C TYR A 135 0.14 9.75 -14.24
N ILE A 136 0.13 9.17 -13.04
CA ILE A 136 -1.08 9.05 -12.21
C ILE A 136 -1.01 10.14 -11.15
N VAL A 137 -2.12 10.83 -10.95
CA VAL A 137 -2.27 11.85 -9.92
C VAL A 137 -3.17 11.34 -8.82
N MET A 138 -2.74 11.56 -7.60
CA MET A 138 -3.50 11.31 -6.39
C MET A 138 -3.69 12.64 -5.67
N ASP A 139 -4.92 13.13 -5.58
CA ASP A 139 -5.22 14.33 -4.82
C ASP A 139 -5.02 14.06 -3.33
N THR A 140 -4.22 14.88 -2.67
CA THR A 140 -3.93 14.73 -1.26
C THR A 140 -3.90 16.08 -0.54
N ASN A 141 -4.03 16.04 0.77
CA ASN A 141 -3.67 17.15 1.64
C ASN A 141 -2.18 17.08 2.01
N GLU A 142 -1.64 18.15 2.55
CA GLU A 142 -0.27 18.13 3.05
C GLU A 142 -0.04 17.00 4.05
N GLY A 143 1.10 16.35 3.93
CA GLY A 143 1.47 15.23 4.76
C GLY A 143 2.84 14.67 4.39
N ASN A 144 3.14 13.50 4.94
CA ASN A 144 4.37 12.75 4.67
C ASN A 144 4.10 11.25 4.75
N THR A 145 4.95 10.44 4.12
CA THR A 145 4.91 9.00 4.34
C THR A 145 5.21 8.66 5.80
N LEU A 146 4.63 7.56 6.29
CA LEU A 146 4.95 7.05 7.64
C LEU A 146 6.45 6.82 7.79
N TYR A 147 7.13 6.35 6.75
CA TYR A 147 8.58 6.20 6.71
C TYR A 147 9.32 7.51 7.04
N THR A 148 8.88 8.63 6.47
CA THR A 148 9.45 9.97 6.78
C THR A 148 9.10 10.42 8.20
N VAL A 149 7.88 10.12 8.66
CA VAL A 149 7.45 10.43 10.03
C VAL A 149 8.26 9.66 11.08
N MET A 150 8.60 8.39 10.80
CA MET A 150 9.41 7.53 11.67
C MET A 150 10.87 7.97 11.81
N ARG A 151 11.35 8.87 10.96
CA ARG A 151 12.68 9.51 11.13
C ARG A 151 12.69 10.54 12.26
N LYS A 152 11.52 10.94 12.75
CA LYS A 152 11.37 11.85 13.90
C LYS A 152 11.10 11.03 15.15
N THR A 153 11.25 11.67 16.31
CA THR A 153 10.89 11.09 17.59
C THR A 153 9.40 10.74 17.64
N LEU A 154 9.09 9.51 17.96
CA LEU A 154 7.73 9.02 18.18
C LEU A 154 7.51 8.72 19.67
N THR A 155 6.30 8.98 20.17
CA THR A 155 5.86 8.46 21.47
C THR A 155 5.13 7.13 21.27
N PRO A 156 5.12 6.25 22.26
CA PRO A 156 4.41 4.96 22.18
C PRO A 156 2.91 5.13 21.87
N GLU A 157 2.27 6.15 22.46
CA GLU A 157 0.84 6.45 22.23
C GLU A 157 0.59 6.83 20.76
N LYS A 158 1.55 7.54 20.16
CA LYS A 158 1.47 7.88 18.73
C LYS A 158 1.65 6.64 17.85
N CYS A 159 2.52 5.72 18.24
CA CYS A 159 2.67 4.44 17.55
C CYS A 159 1.38 3.62 17.62
N LEU A 160 0.78 3.47 18.80
CA LEU A 160 -0.52 2.81 18.97
C LEU A 160 -1.58 3.44 18.08
N ARG A 161 -1.69 4.76 18.08
CA ARG A 161 -2.64 5.49 17.25
C ARG A 161 -2.50 5.14 15.76
N TYR A 162 -1.28 5.07 15.27
CA TYR A 162 -1.03 4.71 13.88
C TYR A 162 -1.42 3.25 13.60
N ILE A 163 -1.13 2.34 14.53
CA ILE A 163 -1.48 0.93 14.37
C ILE A 163 -3.00 0.76 14.35
N TYR A 164 -3.73 1.38 15.29
CA TYR A 164 -5.20 1.31 15.30
C TYR A 164 -5.82 1.87 14.00
N GLN A 165 -5.33 3.01 13.51
CA GLN A 165 -5.79 3.54 12.23
C GLN A 165 -5.52 2.56 11.08
N LEU A 166 -4.37 1.92 11.07
CA LEU A 166 -4.02 0.94 10.05
C LEU A 166 -4.90 -0.30 10.13
N LEU A 167 -5.20 -0.78 11.34
CA LEU A 167 -6.14 -1.89 11.55
C LEU A 167 -7.54 -1.56 11.03
N VAL A 168 -8.04 -0.34 11.27
CA VAL A 168 -9.33 0.10 10.73
C VAL A 168 -9.32 0.07 9.21
N ILE A 169 -8.27 0.57 8.56
CA ILE A 169 -8.16 0.58 7.11
C ILE A 169 -8.15 -0.86 6.56
N VAL A 170 -7.33 -1.74 7.15
CA VAL A 170 -7.22 -3.13 6.71
C VAL A 170 -8.52 -3.89 6.91
N ASN A 171 -9.20 -3.69 8.06
CA ASN A 171 -10.52 -4.28 8.29
C ASN A 171 -11.52 -3.86 7.22
N HIS A 172 -11.50 -2.59 6.87
CA HIS A 172 -12.42 -2.05 5.87
C HIS A 172 -12.15 -2.62 4.46
N LEU A 173 -10.89 -2.71 4.04
CA LEU A 173 -10.49 -3.38 2.80
C LEU A 173 -10.95 -4.84 2.79
N ASN A 174 -10.67 -5.57 3.88
CA ASN A 174 -11.02 -6.98 4.00
C ASN A 174 -12.53 -7.22 3.95
N ASN A 175 -13.34 -6.41 4.63
CA ASN A 175 -14.80 -6.50 4.59
C ASN A 175 -15.39 -6.29 3.19
N LYS A 176 -14.64 -5.64 2.30
CA LYS A 176 -14.97 -5.47 0.89
C LYS A 176 -14.29 -6.52 -0.02
N GLY A 177 -13.63 -7.51 0.56
CA GLY A 177 -12.94 -8.59 -0.17
C GLY A 177 -11.61 -8.19 -0.80
N TYR A 178 -11.04 -7.03 -0.45
CA TYR A 178 -9.77 -6.55 -0.99
C TYR A 178 -8.60 -6.86 -0.06
N LEU A 179 -7.48 -7.22 -0.67
CA LEU A 179 -6.15 -7.16 -0.06
C LEU A 179 -5.36 -6.02 -0.70
N HIS A 180 -4.61 -5.29 0.12
CA HIS A 180 -3.68 -4.27 -0.39
C HIS A 180 -2.42 -4.91 -0.95
N GLY A 181 -1.87 -5.87 -0.20
CA GLY A 181 -0.77 -6.70 -0.64
C GLY A 181 0.62 -6.08 -0.53
N ASP A 182 0.80 -4.78 -0.27
CA ASP A 182 2.11 -4.12 -0.07
C ASP A 182 2.05 -3.05 1.02
N ILE A 183 1.51 -3.42 2.20
CA ILE A 183 1.45 -2.53 3.36
C ILE A 183 2.86 -2.39 3.94
N LYS A 184 3.40 -1.17 3.88
CA LYS A 184 4.72 -0.79 4.42
C LYS A 184 4.76 0.71 4.71
N PRO A 185 5.70 1.21 5.54
CA PRO A 185 5.74 2.63 5.91
C PRO A 185 5.82 3.61 4.73
N GLN A 186 6.39 3.21 3.60
CA GLN A 186 6.47 4.02 2.38
C GLN A 186 5.11 4.20 1.71
N ASN A 187 4.23 3.21 1.83
CA ASN A 187 2.89 3.19 1.24
C ASN A 187 1.79 3.70 2.19
N ILE A 188 2.18 4.25 3.33
CA ILE A 188 1.27 4.83 4.32
C ILE A 188 1.52 6.34 4.37
N TRP A 189 0.47 7.13 4.10
CA TRP A 189 0.52 8.58 4.13
C TRP A 189 -0.12 9.12 5.39
N ILE A 190 0.58 9.98 6.11
CA ILE A 190 0.10 10.66 7.30
C ILE A 190 -0.19 12.11 6.92
N ARG A 191 -1.46 12.50 6.96
CA ARG A 191 -1.93 13.86 6.71
C ARG A 191 -2.35 14.54 8.00
N GLY A 192 -2.36 15.88 7.99
CA GLY A 192 -2.72 16.69 9.15
C GLY A 192 -1.61 16.83 10.15
N GLU A 193 -1.87 17.59 11.20
CA GLU A 193 -0.92 17.93 12.25
C GLU A 193 -1.39 17.50 13.63
N ASN A 194 -0.43 17.18 14.49
CA ASN A 194 -0.65 16.85 15.89
C ASN A 194 -1.70 15.73 16.11
N GLU A 195 -2.73 16.02 16.90
CA GLU A 195 -3.80 15.09 17.27
C GLU A 195 -4.79 14.83 16.11
N ASN A 196 -4.80 15.71 15.10
CA ASN A 196 -5.68 15.60 13.94
C ASN A 196 -5.04 14.85 12.75
N GLN A 197 -4.00 14.05 13.03
CA GLN A 197 -3.39 13.23 11.98
C GLN A 197 -4.29 12.06 11.60
N SER A 198 -4.49 11.86 10.31
CA SER A 198 -5.16 10.70 9.74
C SER A 198 -4.25 9.97 8.76
N MET A 199 -4.51 8.68 8.60
CA MET A 199 -3.72 7.78 7.79
C MET A 199 -4.48 7.41 6.52
N LEU A 200 -3.74 7.20 5.43
CA LEU A 200 -4.24 6.74 4.15
C LEU A 200 -3.27 5.73 3.56
N LEU A 201 -3.79 4.76 2.83
CA LEU A 201 -2.97 3.86 2.03
C LEU A 201 -2.73 4.42 0.63
N LEU A 202 -1.52 4.23 0.15
CA LEU A 202 -1.04 4.57 -1.19
C LEU A 202 -0.67 3.29 -1.93
N ASP A 203 -0.51 3.39 -3.25
CA ASP A 203 0.05 2.34 -4.11
C ASP A 203 -0.75 1.02 -4.14
N PHE A 204 -1.82 1.03 -4.90
CA PHE A 204 -2.69 -0.13 -5.12
C PHE A 204 -2.20 -1.05 -6.26
N GLY A 205 -0.94 -0.93 -6.68
CA GLY A 205 -0.37 -1.74 -7.78
C GLY A 205 -0.36 -3.25 -7.53
N THR A 206 -0.40 -3.66 -6.26
CA THR A 206 -0.49 -5.06 -5.83
C THR A 206 -1.84 -5.44 -5.26
N ALA A 207 -2.76 -4.47 -5.14
CA ALA A 207 -4.07 -4.74 -4.57
C ALA A 207 -4.89 -5.68 -5.45
N MET A 208 -5.68 -6.53 -4.81
CA MET A 208 -6.49 -7.53 -5.49
C MET A 208 -7.80 -7.78 -4.74
N HIS A 209 -8.84 -8.10 -5.50
CA HIS A 209 -10.06 -8.62 -4.92
C HIS A 209 -9.95 -10.15 -4.85
N LEU A 210 -10.17 -10.72 -3.67
CA LEU A 210 -9.96 -12.14 -3.42
C LEU A 210 -10.76 -13.05 -4.36
N SER A 211 -12.00 -12.67 -4.73
CA SER A 211 -12.83 -13.47 -5.64
C SER A 211 -12.28 -13.59 -7.06
N ASP A 212 -11.41 -12.66 -7.47
CA ASP A 212 -10.88 -12.64 -8.85
C ASP A 212 -9.88 -13.77 -9.11
N PHE A 213 -9.34 -14.34 -8.04
CA PHE A 213 -8.28 -15.33 -8.08
C PHE A 213 -8.67 -16.69 -7.48
N GLN A 214 -9.80 -16.76 -6.77
CA GLN A 214 -10.28 -18.03 -6.20
C GLN A 214 -10.77 -18.96 -7.29
N VAL A 215 -10.22 -20.17 -7.32
CA VAL A 215 -10.50 -21.18 -8.32
C VAL A 215 -10.90 -22.49 -7.65
N ASP A 216 -12.10 -22.96 -7.93
CA ASP A 216 -12.54 -24.28 -7.47
C ASP A 216 -12.00 -25.37 -8.41
N VAL A 217 -10.81 -25.87 -8.08
CA VAL A 217 -10.10 -26.88 -8.88
C VAL A 217 -10.91 -28.18 -9.06
N SER A 218 -11.86 -28.47 -8.18
CA SER A 218 -12.68 -29.70 -8.26
C SER A 218 -13.64 -29.69 -9.46
N LYS A 219 -13.88 -28.51 -10.04
CA LYS A 219 -14.80 -28.31 -11.17
C LYS A 219 -14.10 -28.14 -12.52
N LEU A 220 -12.77 -28.14 -12.52
CA LEU A 220 -11.97 -27.86 -13.71
C LEU A 220 -11.42 -29.14 -14.35
N SER A 221 -11.34 -29.15 -15.66
CA SER A 221 -10.56 -30.10 -16.43
C SER A 221 -9.05 -29.82 -16.26
N VAL A 222 -8.22 -30.76 -16.67
CA VAL A 222 -6.76 -30.62 -16.62
C VAL A 222 -6.28 -29.40 -17.42
N ASP A 223 -6.84 -29.16 -18.60
CA ASP A 223 -6.48 -28.03 -19.45
C ASP A 223 -6.86 -26.70 -18.80
N GLU A 224 -8.04 -26.60 -18.20
CA GLU A 224 -8.50 -25.40 -17.47
C GLU A 224 -7.64 -25.11 -16.21
N ILE A 225 -7.11 -26.13 -15.56
CA ILE A 225 -6.16 -25.98 -14.44
C ILE A 225 -4.85 -25.34 -14.94
N PHE A 226 -4.32 -25.79 -16.09
CA PHE A 226 -3.14 -25.16 -16.68
C PHE A 226 -3.41 -23.72 -17.10
N GLU A 227 -4.55 -23.43 -17.72
CA GLU A 227 -4.94 -22.06 -18.08
C GLU A 227 -5.08 -21.15 -16.86
N ALA A 228 -5.65 -21.66 -15.76
CA ALA A 228 -5.74 -20.92 -14.51
C ALA A 228 -4.35 -20.64 -13.92
N ALA A 229 -3.48 -21.62 -13.87
CA ALA A 229 -2.10 -21.47 -13.38
C ALA A 229 -1.28 -20.51 -14.26
N ASP A 230 -1.44 -20.53 -15.58
CA ASP A 230 -0.78 -19.58 -16.48
C ASP A 230 -1.25 -18.14 -16.25
N ARG A 231 -2.56 -17.92 -16.07
CA ARG A 231 -3.09 -16.60 -15.70
C ARG A 231 -2.52 -16.09 -14.38
N MET A 232 -2.44 -16.94 -13.35
CA MET A 232 -1.85 -16.58 -12.06
C MET A 232 -0.36 -16.30 -12.16
N LYS A 233 0.37 -17.09 -12.94
CA LYS A 233 1.79 -16.88 -13.21
C LYS A 233 2.07 -15.55 -13.89
N GLU A 234 1.26 -15.15 -14.86
CA GLU A 234 1.42 -13.91 -15.60
C GLU A 234 0.98 -12.68 -14.82
N ASN A 235 0.13 -12.86 -13.81
CA ASN A 235 -0.34 -11.75 -12.98
C ASN A 235 0.79 -11.19 -12.11
N GLU A 236 1.19 -9.95 -12.39
CA GLU A 236 2.30 -9.30 -11.67
C GLU A 236 1.95 -8.93 -10.22
N SER A 237 0.68 -8.70 -9.90
CA SER A 237 0.25 -8.39 -8.53
C SER A 237 0.49 -9.57 -7.58
N LEU A 238 0.31 -10.80 -8.09
CA LEU A 238 0.55 -12.00 -7.30
C LEU A 238 2.06 -12.23 -7.10
N GLY A 239 2.54 -12.01 -5.90
CA GLY A 239 3.92 -12.30 -5.51
C GLY A 239 4.95 -11.25 -5.92
N SER A 240 4.54 -10.01 -6.27
CA SER A 240 5.46 -8.91 -6.60
C SER A 240 6.03 -8.16 -5.38
N MET A 241 5.52 -8.44 -4.18
CA MET A 241 5.90 -7.76 -2.94
C MET A 241 7.36 -7.93 -2.57
N THR A 242 7.89 -6.98 -1.81
CA THR A 242 9.25 -7.04 -1.28
C THR A 242 9.38 -8.14 -0.23
N GLU A 243 10.55 -8.79 -0.15
CA GLU A 243 10.79 -9.87 0.83
C GLU A 243 10.59 -9.42 2.28
N ASN A 244 10.83 -8.13 2.57
CA ASN A 244 10.73 -7.60 3.93
C ASN A 244 9.27 -7.43 4.42
N PHE A 245 8.32 -7.26 3.52
CA PHE A 245 6.90 -7.04 3.84
C PHE A 245 5.97 -8.09 3.23
N GLY A 246 6.49 -8.98 2.40
CA GLY A 246 5.71 -10.11 1.86
C GLY A 246 5.30 -11.07 2.97
N SER A 247 4.01 -11.44 3.00
CA SER A 247 3.49 -12.49 3.87
C SER A 247 4.03 -13.87 3.51
N LEU A 248 3.81 -14.85 4.39
CA LEU A 248 4.16 -16.25 4.09
C LEU A 248 3.34 -16.77 2.88
N GLY A 249 2.07 -16.36 2.75
CA GLY A 249 1.22 -16.70 1.61
C GLY A 249 1.81 -16.14 0.31
N ILE A 250 2.18 -14.86 0.28
CA ILE A 250 2.82 -14.21 -0.87
C ILE A 250 4.17 -14.83 -1.21
N LEU A 251 4.99 -15.13 -0.20
CA LEU A 251 6.27 -15.84 -0.42
C LEU A 251 6.04 -17.23 -1.02
N SER A 252 5.01 -17.93 -0.55
CA SER A 252 4.58 -19.22 -1.12
C SER A 252 4.22 -19.10 -2.59
N ILE A 253 3.39 -18.12 -2.95
CA ILE A 253 3.02 -17.84 -4.34
C ILE A 253 4.26 -17.55 -5.19
N ARG A 254 5.17 -16.69 -4.74
CA ARG A 254 6.44 -16.39 -5.45
C ARG A 254 7.25 -17.65 -5.72
N ASN A 255 7.38 -18.53 -4.73
CA ASN A 255 8.10 -19.78 -4.88
C ASN A 255 7.41 -20.70 -5.89
N HIS A 256 6.10 -20.87 -5.80
CA HIS A 256 5.35 -21.70 -6.75
C HIS A 256 5.36 -21.11 -8.16
N LYS A 257 5.23 -19.78 -8.34
CA LYS A 257 5.42 -19.10 -9.64
C LYS A 257 6.81 -19.38 -10.22
N LYS A 258 7.86 -19.33 -9.39
CA LYS A 258 9.22 -19.62 -9.83
C LYS A 258 9.37 -21.09 -10.24
N MET A 259 8.86 -22.01 -9.46
CA MET A 259 8.90 -23.44 -9.75
C MET A 259 8.12 -23.79 -11.02
N TYR A 260 6.98 -23.18 -11.22
CA TYR A 260 6.15 -23.36 -12.42
C TYR A 260 6.77 -22.73 -13.70
N ARG A 261 7.67 -21.74 -13.55
CA ARG A 261 8.38 -21.11 -14.69
C ARG A 261 9.56 -21.93 -15.23
N THR A 262 10.20 -22.72 -14.42
CA THR A 262 11.55 -23.28 -14.67
C THR A 262 11.54 -24.64 -15.35
N THR A 263 10.78 -24.93 -16.35
CA THR A 263 10.95 -26.12 -17.22
C THR A 263 9.97 -27.27 -17.04
N ASP A 264 9.29 -27.35 -15.93
CA ASP A 264 8.37 -28.45 -15.69
C ASP A 264 7.01 -27.88 -15.27
N GLN A 265 6.18 -27.59 -16.28
CA GLN A 265 4.77 -27.24 -16.09
C GLN A 265 3.99 -28.54 -15.78
N SER A 266 4.30 -29.16 -14.66
CA SER A 266 3.55 -30.34 -14.23
C SER A 266 2.21 -29.96 -13.63
N TYR A 267 1.27 -30.87 -13.68
CA TYR A 267 -0.05 -30.74 -13.10
C TYR A 267 0.02 -30.43 -11.59
N GLU A 268 0.90 -31.09 -10.85
CA GLU A 268 1.12 -30.87 -9.42
C GLU A 268 1.60 -29.45 -9.14
N ARG A 269 2.44 -28.88 -9.99
CA ARG A 269 2.92 -27.50 -9.84
C ARG A 269 1.86 -26.48 -10.18
N ALA A 270 1.02 -26.76 -11.16
CA ALA A 270 -0.14 -25.91 -11.47
C ALA A 270 -1.12 -25.89 -10.29
N LEU A 271 -1.45 -27.04 -9.73
CA LEU A 271 -2.30 -27.14 -8.54
C LEU A 271 -1.68 -26.43 -7.35
N ALA A 272 -0.39 -26.63 -7.05
CA ALA A 272 0.28 -25.98 -5.94
C ALA A 272 0.28 -24.46 -6.04
N LEU A 273 0.40 -23.90 -7.25
CA LEU A 273 0.28 -22.47 -7.48
C LEU A 273 -1.16 -21.98 -7.22
N ILE A 274 -2.16 -22.69 -7.74
CA ILE A 274 -3.57 -22.34 -7.53
C ILE A 274 -3.94 -22.42 -6.05
N GLU A 275 -3.52 -23.48 -5.35
CA GLU A 275 -3.76 -23.64 -3.91
C GLU A 275 -3.11 -22.52 -3.11
N ALA A 276 -1.87 -22.12 -3.43
CA ALA A 276 -1.20 -21.01 -2.77
C ALA A 276 -1.97 -19.69 -2.95
N VAL A 277 -2.54 -19.45 -4.15
CA VAL A 277 -3.36 -18.26 -4.41
C VAL A 277 -4.72 -18.34 -3.72
N ASN A 278 -5.36 -19.51 -3.72
CA ASN A 278 -6.63 -19.73 -3.02
C ASN A 278 -6.53 -19.53 -1.49
N ASN A 279 -5.33 -19.69 -0.92
CA ASN A 279 -5.08 -19.51 0.51
C ASN A 279 -4.81 -18.06 0.90
N LEU A 280 -4.77 -17.12 -0.05
CA LEU A 280 -4.67 -15.70 0.28
C LEU A 280 -5.88 -15.24 1.10
N SER A 281 -5.61 -14.46 2.12
CA SER A 281 -6.63 -13.95 3.04
C SER A 281 -6.17 -12.64 3.70
N VAL A 282 -6.99 -12.08 4.57
CA VAL A 282 -6.60 -10.91 5.38
C VAL A 282 -5.31 -11.15 6.17
N ALA A 283 -4.98 -12.39 6.50
CA ALA A 283 -3.74 -12.75 7.18
C ALA A 283 -2.48 -12.20 6.46
N ASP A 284 -2.54 -12.08 5.14
CA ASP A 284 -1.43 -11.58 4.33
C ASP A 284 -1.18 -10.08 4.55
N ASP A 285 -2.23 -9.28 4.64
CA ASP A 285 -2.10 -7.87 5.00
C ASP A 285 -1.76 -7.69 6.49
N LEU A 286 -2.37 -8.48 7.39
CA LEU A 286 -2.06 -8.43 8.83
C LEU A 286 -0.60 -8.80 9.13
N TYR A 287 -0.02 -9.70 8.36
CA TYR A 287 1.42 -9.98 8.42
C TYR A 287 2.26 -8.71 8.27
N SER A 288 1.90 -7.88 7.31
CA SER A 288 2.58 -6.60 7.06
C SER A 288 2.31 -5.57 8.16
N VAL A 289 1.08 -5.55 8.71
CA VAL A 289 0.73 -4.67 9.85
C VAL A 289 1.61 -4.98 11.07
N VAL A 290 1.82 -6.25 11.41
CA VAL A 290 2.71 -6.64 12.53
C VAL A 290 4.13 -6.13 12.33
N LYS A 291 4.64 -6.19 11.10
CA LYS A 291 5.97 -5.65 10.78
C LYS A 291 6.03 -4.13 10.96
N VAL A 292 5.03 -3.42 10.45
CA VAL A 292 4.91 -1.96 10.64
C VAL A 292 4.84 -1.61 12.13
N ALA A 293 4.08 -2.37 12.93
CA ALA A 293 4.01 -2.19 14.38
C ALA A 293 5.38 -2.35 15.05
N GLY A 294 6.12 -3.42 14.69
CA GLY A 294 7.48 -3.63 15.19
C GLY A 294 8.42 -2.46 14.88
N GLU A 295 8.42 -1.98 13.64
CA GLU A 295 9.25 -0.83 13.24
C GLU A 295 8.86 0.47 13.96
N LEU A 296 7.57 0.71 14.19
CA LEU A 296 7.08 1.88 14.92
C LEU A 296 7.58 1.88 16.36
N PHE A 297 7.43 0.76 17.10
CA PHE A 297 7.85 0.67 18.49
C PHE A 297 9.38 0.66 18.63
N GLU A 298 10.13 0.13 17.67
CA GLU A 298 11.59 0.24 17.64
C GLU A 298 12.05 1.71 17.67
N LYS A 299 11.31 2.61 16.98
CA LYS A 299 11.61 4.06 16.92
C LYS A 299 11.01 4.87 18.05
N ALA A 300 10.12 4.31 18.87
CA ALA A 300 9.47 5.02 19.96
C ALA A 300 10.41 5.29 21.12
N ILE A 301 10.30 6.47 21.73
CA ILE A 301 11.00 6.81 22.98
C ILE A 301 10.13 6.42 24.16
N MET A 302 10.63 5.50 24.98
CA MET A 302 9.95 4.98 26.16
C MET A 302 10.97 4.60 27.24
N SER A 303 10.50 4.30 28.46
CA SER A 303 11.36 3.75 29.51
C SER A 303 11.90 2.37 29.12
N GLN A 304 13.01 1.94 29.74
CA GLN A 304 13.56 0.63 29.48
C GLN A 304 12.58 -0.50 29.90
N GLU A 305 11.89 -0.34 31.02
CA GLU A 305 10.89 -1.28 31.49
C GLU A 305 9.73 -1.46 30.49
N GLN A 306 9.19 -0.35 29.95
CA GLN A 306 8.17 -0.42 28.91
C GLN A 306 8.70 -1.08 27.64
N ARG A 307 9.93 -0.76 27.25
CA ARG A 307 10.58 -1.35 26.07
C ARG A 307 10.69 -2.85 26.20
N ASP A 308 11.25 -3.35 27.30
CA ASP A 308 11.46 -4.79 27.51
C ASP A 308 10.12 -5.54 27.47
N SER A 309 9.07 -4.99 28.13
CA SER A 309 7.74 -5.61 28.13
C SER A 309 7.07 -5.57 26.76
N ILE A 310 7.21 -4.48 25.99
CA ILE A 310 6.63 -4.37 24.63
C ILE A 310 7.40 -5.25 23.66
N GLU A 311 8.72 -5.35 23.78
CA GLU A 311 9.53 -6.23 22.91
C GLU A 311 9.16 -7.71 23.09
N GLU A 312 8.80 -8.15 24.30
CA GLU A 312 8.27 -9.50 24.56
C GLU A 312 6.98 -9.74 23.76
N VAL A 313 5.98 -8.83 23.86
CA VAL A 313 4.73 -8.93 23.12
C VAL A 313 4.98 -8.89 21.60
N LEU A 314 5.84 -7.99 21.13
CA LEU A 314 6.17 -7.91 19.69
C LEU A 314 6.89 -9.16 19.19
N GLN A 315 7.66 -9.83 20.03
CA GLN A 315 8.31 -11.08 19.69
C GLN A 315 7.27 -12.20 19.54
N ASP A 316 6.33 -12.31 20.48
CA ASP A 316 5.21 -13.27 20.39
C ASP A 316 4.36 -13.03 19.14
N MET A 317 4.04 -11.75 18.86
CA MET A 317 3.33 -11.37 17.63
C MET A 317 4.10 -11.78 16.36
N LYS A 318 5.41 -11.61 16.33
CA LYS A 318 6.26 -12.04 15.20
C LYS A 318 6.27 -13.55 15.03
N GLU A 319 6.38 -14.30 16.12
CA GLU A 319 6.36 -15.77 16.09
C GLU A 319 5.02 -16.30 15.61
N LYS A 320 3.92 -15.77 16.15
CA LYS A 320 2.56 -16.06 15.67
C LYS A 320 2.41 -15.75 14.19
N ASN A 321 2.88 -14.59 13.76
CA ASN A 321 2.84 -14.14 12.37
C ASN A 321 3.63 -15.07 11.41
N GLN A 322 4.70 -15.71 11.89
CA GLN A 322 5.54 -16.64 11.12
C GLN A 322 5.04 -18.10 11.16
N THR A 323 4.14 -18.43 12.05
CA THR A 323 3.64 -19.80 12.25
C THR A 323 2.19 -19.97 11.81
N THR A 324 1.26 -19.50 12.63
CA THR A 324 -0.18 -19.64 12.39
C THR A 324 -0.78 -18.46 11.62
N GLY A 325 -0.17 -17.28 11.72
CA GLY A 325 -0.71 -16.02 11.24
C GLY A 325 -1.87 -15.49 12.11
N TYR A 326 -2.39 -14.33 11.72
CA TYR A 326 -3.61 -13.75 12.28
C TYR A 326 -4.75 -13.97 11.30
N HIS A 327 -5.87 -14.51 11.77
CA HIS A 327 -7.01 -14.85 10.90
C HIS A 327 -8.03 -13.71 10.80
N SER A 328 -7.94 -12.72 11.69
CA SER A 328 -8.82 -11.54 11.69
C SER A 328 -8.11 -10.32 12.27
N VAL A 329 -8.66 -9.14 11.94
CA VAL A 329 -8.21 -7.87 12.54
C VAL A 329 -8.47 -7.86 14.05
N ALA A 330 -9.57 -8.46 14.52
CA ALA A 330 -9.89 -8.57 15.94
C ALA A 330 -8.81 -9.35 16.71
N GLU A 331 -8.34 -10.46 16.17
CA GLU A 331 -7.28 -11.27 16.78
C GLU A 331 -5.95 -10.50 16.91
N LEU A 332 -5.54 -9.74 15.90
CA LEU A 332 -4.34 -8.91 15.99
C LEU A 332 -4.53 -7.75 16.97
N ARG A 333 -5.73 -7.20 17.02
CA ARG A 333 -6.08 -6.10 17.93
C ARG A 333 -5.92 -6.52 19.40
N GLU A 334 -6.30 -7.74 19.78
CA GLU A 334 -6.13 -8.25 21.14
C GLU A 334 -4.67 -8.17 21.60
N ASP A 335 -3.70 -8.56 20.74
CA ASP A 335 -2.28 -8.46 21.06
C ASP A 335 -1.80 -6.99 21.14
N ILE A 336 -2.34 -6.09 20.32
CA ILE A 336 -2.05 -4.64 20.39
C ILE A 336 -2.63 -4.02 21.68
N GLU A 337 -3.77 -4.48 22.16
CA GLU A 337 -4.36 -4.04 23.44
C GLU A 337 -3.49 -4.44 24.64
N VAL A 338 -2.75 -5.54 24.57
CA VAL A 338 -1.74 -5.88 25.60
C VAL A 338 -0.65 -4.81 25.67
N ILE A 339 -0.15 -4.35 24.51
CA ILE A 339 0.82 -3.24 24.48
C ILE A 339 0.23 -1.97 25.07
N GLU A 340 -1.02 -1.66 24.76
CA GLU A 340 -1.72 -0.51 25.33
C GLU A 340 -1.85 -0.61 26.85
N CYS A 341 -2.17 -1.80 27.38
CA CYS A 341 -2.19 -2.05 28.83
C CYS A 341 -0.83 -1.79 29.48
N ILE A 342 0.26 -2.24 28.88
CA ILE A 342 1.62 -2.00 29.37
C ILE A 342 1.89 -0.49 29.46
N LEU A 343 1.54 0.26 28.43
CA LEU A 343 1.76 1.71 28.37
C LEU A 343 0.92 2.48 29.41
N ASN A 344 -0.27 2.00 29.72
CA ASN A 344 -1.21 2.61 30.67
C ASN A 344 -1.08 2.07 32.10
N ASN A 345 0.02 1.39 32.45
CA ASN A 345 0.24 0.79 33.78
C ASN A 345 -0.91 -0.12 34.23
N GLY A 346 -1.49 -0.88 33.32
CA GLY A 346 -2.57 -1.83 33.57
C GLY A 346 -3.99 -1.23 33.65
N ALA A 347 -4.19 0.05 33.28
CA ALA A 347 -5.54 0.59 33.10
C ALA A 347 -6.22 -0.04 31.87
N HIS A 348 -7.50 -0.39 32.02
CA HIS A 348 -8.21 -1.16 30.97
C HIS A 348 -8.28 -0.42 29.63
N PRO A 349 -7.83 -1.00 28.52
CA PRO A 349 -7.68 -0.35 27.21
C PRO A 349 -9.00 0.22 26.67
N ALA A 350 -10.12 -0.49 26.86
CA ALA A 350 -11.42 -0.17 26.28
C ALA A 350 -11.92 1.28 26.57
N VAL A 351 -11.49 1.89 27.69
CA VAL A 351 -11.89 3.26 28.05
C VAL A 351 -11.13 4.29 27.22
N LEU A 352 -9.86 4.04 26.95
CA LEU A 352 -9.01 4.95 26.17
C LEU A 352 -9.31 4.85 24.68
N GLU A 353 -9.55 3.64 24.20
CA GLU A 353 -9.96 3.40 22.81
C GLU A 353 -11.33 4.02 22.50
N LYS A 354 -12.34 3.84 23.34
CA LYS A 354 -13.65 4.54 23.17
C LYS A 354 -13.49 6.05 23.05
N ASN A 355 -12.61 6.65 23.85
CA ASN A 355 -12.35 8.08 23.81
C ASN A 355 -11.54 8.47 22.56
N PHE A 356 -10.60 7.64 22.14
CA PHE A 356 -9.78 7.85 20.98
C PHE A 356 -10.57 7.67 19.67
N LEU A 357 -11.32 6.58 19.55
CA LEU A 357 -12.21 6.33 18.40
C LEU A 357 -13.34 7.36 18.35
N LYS A 358 -13.99 7.68 19.48
CA LYS A 358 -15.03 8.73 19.53
C LYS A 358 -14.53 10.10 19.08
N SER A 359 -13.35 10.51 19.47
CA SER A 359 -12.81 11.82 19.04
C SER A 359 -12.51 11.90 17.55
N ARG A 360 -12.41 10.75 16.86
CA ARG A 360 -12.08 10.65 15.44
C ARG A 360 -13.18 10.07 14.56
N LEU A 361 -14.05 9.24 15.12
CA LEU A 361 -15.24 8.73 14.44
C LEU A 361 -16.29 9.81 14.18
N LEU A 362 -16.17 10.99 14.79
CA LEU A 362 -16.96 12.18 14.44
C LEU A 362 -16.77 12.65 12.98
N THR A 363 -15.84 12.05 12.26
CA THR A 363 -15.60 12.30 10.82
C THR A 363 -15.91 11.09 9.94
N LEU A 364 -16.41 9.99 10.52
CA LEU A 364 -16.83 8.78 9.78
C LEU A 364 -18.36 8.77 9.64
N PRO A 365 -18.91 8.14 8.58
CA PRO A 365 -20.35 7.91 8.44
C PRO A 365 -20.93 7.19 9.67
N ASP A 366 -22.17 7.55 10.07
CA ASP A 366 -22.82 7.06 11.30
C ASP A 366 -22.96 5.53 11.38
N ASP A 367 -23.12 4.84 10.22
CA ASP A 367 -23.19 3.40 10.09
C ASP A 367 -21.88 2.68 10.43
N PHE A 368 -20.75 3.36 10.33
CA PHE A 368 -19.45 2.82 10.66
C PHE A 368 -19.16 2.82 12.18
N THR A 369 -19.81 3.74 12.89
CA THR A 369 -19.71 3.85 14.35
C THR A 369 -20.42 2.70 15.07
N GLU A 370 -21.52 2.20 14.52
CA GLU A 370 -22.30 1.12 15.14
C GLU A 370 -21.61 -0.24 14.98
N GLU A 371 -21.01 -0.58 13.84
CA GLU A 371 -20.29 -1.84 13.64
C GLU A 371 -19.05 -1.97 14.56
N LEU A 372 -18.27 -0.90 14.70
CA LEU A 372 -17.08 -0.89 15.60
C LEU A 372 -17.44 -0.85 17.09
N LEU A 373 -18.63 -0.34 17.45
CA LEU A 373 -19.10 -0.28 18.83
C LEU A 373 -19.86 -1.54 19.26
N CYS A 374 -20.46 -2.29 18.32
CA CYS A 374 -21.14 -3.55 18.62
C CYS A 374 -20.18 -4.70 18.93
N ASP A 375 -18.94 -4.65 18.44
CA ASP A 375 -17.91 -5.64 18.79
C ASP A 375 -17.23 -5.36 20.17
N VAL A 376 -17.67 -4.34 20.89
CA VAL A 376 -17.08 -3.89 22.18
C VAL A 376 -18.09 -4.04 23.35
N GLU A 377 -19.31 -4.54 23.10
CA GLU A 377 -20.25 -5.00 24.14
C GLU A 377 -20.13 -6.53 24.36
#